data_cda3f38dd954fc4ccfa57fc5cf890634
#
_entry.id   cda3f38dd954fc4ccfa57fc5cf890634
#
_cell.length_a   1.000
_cell.length_b   1.000
_cell.length_c   1.000
_cell.angle_alpha   90.00
_cell.angle_beta   90.00
_cell.angle_gamma   90.00
#
_symmetry.space_group_name_H-M   'P 1'
#
loop_
_entity.id
_entity.type
_entity.pdbx_description
1 polymer ?
#
loop_
_entity_poly.entity_id
_entity_poly.type
_entity_poly.pdbx_seq_one_letter_code
_entity_poly.pdbx_strand_id
1 'polypeptide(L)'
;IMKLKYVVLTSVNRDDLPDGGAQHFADTVKLIKELNPNTAVEALTPDFKGLSSSIDTLVNCGLEVFAQNIETVERLTHQVRDIRAGYKQTLDVLAESKRINPKVLTKTSIILGLGETDLEIEETMDDLIANKVDILTIGQYLRPTINHHPIERWVTPEEFEKYREIGLKKGFLEVMSGPMVRSSYRAERALEKNNAGL
;
A
#
# COMPACT_ATOMS: atom_id res chain seq x y z
N ILE A 1 -11.86 -0.80 24.33
CA ILE A 1 -10.76 -0.93 25.26
C ILE A 1 -9.54 -0.11 24.77
N MET A 2 -9.07 -0.29 23.53
CA MET A 2 -7.91 0.42 22.99
C MET A 2 -8.22 1.84 22.48
N LYS A 3 -9.45 2.15 22.14
CA LYS A 3 -9.91 3.45 21.58
C LYS A 3 -9.04 3.92 20.42
N LEU A 4 -8.77 3.02 19.47
CA LEU A 4 -7.97 3.33 18.29
C LEU A 4 -8.70 4.32 17.39
N LYS A 5 -7.99 5.35 16.93
CA LYS A 5 -8.49 6.26 15.89
C LYS A 5 -8.28 5.71 14.48
N TYR A 6 -7.29 4.84 14.33
CA TYR A 6 -6.90 4.23 13.06
C TYR A 6 -6.51 2.78 13.27
N VAL A 7 -6.89 1.91 12.34
CA VAL A 7 -6.52 0.50 12.35
C VAL A 7 -6.14 0.04 10.93
N VAL A 8 -5.09 -0.76 10.84
CA VAL A 8 -4.70 -1.44 9.60
C VAL A 8 -5.06 -2.92 9.73
N LEU A 9 -5.91 -3.38 8.83
CA LEU A 9 -6.23 -4.80 8.67
C LEU A 9 -5.34 -5.42 7.60
N THR A 10 -4.88 -6.63 7.84
CA THR A 10 -4.15 -7.42 6.84
C THR A 10 -4.53 -8.90 6.96
N SER A 11 -4.31 -9.65 5.89
CA SER A 11 -4.47 -11.10 5.88
C SER A 11 -3.36 -11.76 5.06
N VAL A 12 -3.22 -13.07 5.21
CA VAL A 12 -2.52 -13.88 4.21
C VAL A 12 -3.36 -13.97 2.93
N ASN A 13 -2.72 -14.34 1.81
CA ASN A 13 -3.45 -14.63 0.58
C ASN A 13 -4.43 -15.79 0.80
N ARG A 14 -5.66 -15.60 0.34
CA ARG A 14 -6.74 -16.58 0.43
C ARG A 14 -7.11 -17.09 -0.97
N ASP A 15 -6.10 -17.65 -1.66
CA ASP A 15 -6.29 -18.26 -2.98
C ASP A 15 -7.23 -19.48 -2.97
N ASP A 16 -7.55 -19.97 -1.78
CA ASP A 16 -8.55 -21.01 -1.50
C ASP A 16 -10.00 -20.49 -1.60
N LEU A 17 -10.21 -19.18 -1.54
CA LEU A 17 -11.51 -18.54 -1.64
C LEU A 17 -11.75 -17.96 -3.04
N PRO A 18 -12.98 -18.08 -3.59
CA PRO A 18 -13.27 -17.56 -4.94
C PRO A 18 -13.09 -16.05 -5.07
N ASP A 19 -13.32 -15.30 -3.99
CA ASP A 19 -13.21 -13.85 -3.91
C ASP A 19 -11.87 -13.37 -3.31
N GLY A 20 -10.92 -14.28 -3.05
CA GLY A 20 -9.66 -13.97 -2.39
C GLY A 20 -9.80 -13.47 -0.96
N GLY A 21 -10.96 -13.65 -0.33
CA GLY A 21 -11.28 -13.20 1.04
C GLY A 21 -11.83 -11.77 1.12
N ALA A 22 -12.23 -11.16 -0.02
CA ALA A 22 -12.73 -9.78 -0.05
C ALA A 22 -13.99 -9.59 0.82
N GLN A 23 -14.92 -10.56 0.81
CA GLN A 23 -16.13 -10.49 1.64
C GLN A 23 -15.80 -10.51 3.14
N HIS A 24 -14.81 -11.33 3.53
CA HIS A 24 -14.40 -11.39 4.94
C HIS A 24 -13.77 -10.08 5.42
N PHE A 25 -12.95 -9.44 4.59
CA PHE A 25 -12.44 -8.07 4.85
C PHE A 25 -13.62 -7.10 5.01
N ALA A 26 -14.57 -7.09 4.06
CA ALA A 26 -15.69 -6.16 4.07
C ALA A 26 -16.55 -6.32 5.31
N ASP A 27 -16.85 -7.54 5.72
CA ASP A 27 -17.64 -7.82 6.94
C ASP A 27 -16.89 -7.37 8.20
N THR A 28 -15.57 -7.57 8.24
CA THR A 28 -14.72 -7.11 9.35
C THR A 28 -14.73 -5.59 9.45
N VAL A 29 -14.58 -4.89 8.32
CA VAL A 29 -14.63 -3.41 8.27
C VAL A 29 -15.98 -2.91 8.76
N LYS A 30 -17.10 -3.45 8.25
CA LYS A 30 -18.46 -3.09 8.66
C LYS A 30 -18.65 -3.24 10.17
N LEU A 31 -18.22 -4.37 10.73
CA LEU A 31 -18.34 -4.61 12.17
C LEU A 31 -17.48 -3.65 13.00
N ILE A 32 -16.27 -3.31 12.53
CA ILE A 32 -15.45 -2.28 13.18
C ILE A 32 -16.18 -0.94 13.19
N LYS A 33 -16.75 -0.53 12.05
CA LYS A 33 -17.51 0.73 11.93
C LYS A 33 -18.77 0.77 12.78
N GLU A 34 -19.49 -0.33 12.92
CA GLU A 34 -20.63 -0.45 13.80
C GLU A 34 -20.25 -0.27 15.29
N LEU A 35 -19.19 -0.94 15.72
CA LEU A 35 -18.74 -0.91 17.11
C LEU A 35 -17.91 0.32 17.47
N ASN A 36 -17.21 0.92 16.49
CA ASN A 36 -16.28 2.05 16.65
C ASN A 36 -16.41 3.00 15.47
N PRO A 37 -17.51 3.77 15.35
CA PRO A 37 -17.81 4.58 14.15
C PRO A 37 -16.76 5.64 13.82
N ASN A 38 -15.97 6.07 14.81
CA ASN A 38 -14.93 7.08 14.65
C ASN A 38 -13.53 6.49 14.35
N THR A 39 -13.42 5.16 14.22
CA THR A 39 -12.15 4.51 13.88
C THR A 39 -12.02 4.44 12.35
N ALA A 40 -10.98 5.06 11.80
CA ALA A 40 -10.64 4.89 10.39
C ALA A 40 -10.00 3.53 10.13
N VAL A 41 -10.35 2.91 9.00
CA VAL A 41 -9.90 1.56 8.65
C VAL A 41 -9.12 1.60 7.34
N GLU A 42 -7.90 1.09 7.38
CA GLU A 42 -7.09 0.74 6.21
C GLU A 42 -7.13 -0.78 6.03
N ALA A 43 -7.30 -1.26 4.80
CA ALA A 43 -7.13 -2.66 4.46
C ALA A 43 -5.90 -2.83 3.56
N LEU A 44 -4.87 -3.50 4.07
CA LEU A 44 -3.72 -3.97 3.28
C LEU A 44 -4.09 -5.35 2.73
N THR A 45 -4.33 -5.41 1.43
CA THR A 45 -5.00 -6.51 0.75
C THR A 45 -4.08 -7.33 -0.14
N PRO A 46 -4.42 -8.59 -0.45
CA PRO A 46 -3.91 -9.26 -1.63
C PRO A 46 -4.43 -8.58 -2.91
N ASP A 47 -3.92 -9.00 -4.06
CA ASP A 47 -4.31 -8.45 -5.36
C ASP A 47 -5.66 -8.98 -5.88
N PHE A 48 -6.30 -9.91 -5.17
CA PHE A 48 -7.55 -10.57 -5.57
C PHE A 48 -7.52 -11.13 -7.01
N LYS A 49 -6.33 -11.46 -7.53
CA LYS A 49 -6.11 -11.87 -8.94
C LYS A 49 -6.69 -10.85 -9.95
N GLY A 50 -6.78 -9.57 -9.58
CA GLY A 50 -7.38 -8.52 -10.38
C GLY A 50 -8.89 -8.58 -10.53
N LEU A 51 -9.61 -9.36 -9.72
CA LEU A 51 -11.07 -9.49 -9.79
C LEU A 51 -11.76 -8.19 -9.36
N SER A 52 -12.33 -7.48 -10.33
CA SER A 52 -13.04 -6.20 -10.10
C SER A 52 -14.18 -6.34 -9.08
N SER A 53 -14.91 -7.47 -9.05
CA SER A 53 -15.97 -7.70 -8.09
C SER A 53 -15.46 -7.80 -6.64
N SER A 54 -14.29 -8.37 -6.42
CA SER A 54 -13.67 -8.44 -5.09
C SER A 54 -13.18 -7.06 -4.64
N ILE A 55 -12.58 -6.29 -5.55
CA ILE A 55 -12.16 -4.91 -5.29
C ILE A 55 -13.39 -4.06 -4.96
N ASP A 56 -14.48 -4.16 -5.75
CA ASP A 56 -15.75 -3.45 -5.52
C ASP A 56 -16.35 -3.73 -4.15
N THR A 57 -16.41 -5.00 -3.77
CA THR A 57 -16.91 -5.44 -2.45
C THR A 57 -16.16 -4.72 -1.32
N LEU A 58 -14.84 -4.57 -1.46
CA LEU A 58 -14.03 -4.01 -0.41
C LEU A 58 -14.04 -2.48 -0.41
N VAL A 59 -13.86 -1.81 -1.56
CA VAL A 59 -13.79 -0.34 -1.59
C VAL A 59 -15.11 0.35 -1.26
N ASN A 60 -16.22 -0.39 -1.30
CA ASN A 60 -17.56 0.09 -0.95
C ASN A 60 -18.05 -0.38 0.43
N CYS A 61 -17.23 -1.09 1.22
CA CYS A 61 -17.63 -1.55 2.55
C CYS A 61 -17.55 -0.50 3.66
N GLY A 62 -17.00 0.70 3.37
CA GLY A 62 -16.87 1.79 4.32
C GLY A 62 -15.44 2.00 4.87
N LEU A 63 -14.43 1.37 4.27
CA LEU A 63 -13.03 1.66 4.61
C LEU A 63 -12.58 3.02 4.07
N GLU A 64 -11.60 3.64 4.71
CA GLU A 64 -11.01 4.91 4.29
C GLU A 64 -9.83 4.72 3.36
N VAL A 65 -9.03 3.65 3.53
CA VAL A 65 -7.82 3.44 2.76
C VAL A 65 -7.74 2.01 2.23
N PHE A 66 -7.62 1.89 0.92
CA PHE A 66 -7.32 0.65 0.22
C PHE A 66 -5.82 0.58 -0.05
N ALA A 67 -5.14 -0.41 0.50
CA ALA A 67 -3.70 -0.55 0.38
C ALA A 67 -3.30 -1.86 -0.28
N GLN A 68 -2.39 -1.78 -1.24
CA GLN A 68 -1.71 -2.94 -1.82
C GLN A 68 -0.26 -2.56 -2.15
N ASN A 69 0.69 -3.33 -1.63
CA ASN A 69 2.10 -3.01 -1.79
C ASN A 69 2.64 -3.43 -3.15
N ILE A 70 3.36 -2.51 -3.82
CA ILE A 70 4.13 -2.80 -5.03
C ILE A 70 5.47 -3.45 -4.69
N GLU A 71 5.97 -3.23 -3.48
CA GLU A 71 7.15 -3.78 -2.82
C GLU A 71 8.48 -3.30 -3.43
N THR A 72 8.64 -3.32 -4.76
CA THR A 72 9.89 -2.96 -5.44
C THR A 72 9.62 -2.45 -6.85
N VAL A 73 10.67 -2.04 -7.56
CA VAL A 73 10.64 -1.60 -8.96
C VAL A 73 10.34 -2.75 -9.92
N GLU A 74 9.86 -2.47 -11.13
CA GLU A 74 9.40 -3.46 -12.10
C GLU A 74 10.46 -4.55 -12.36
N ARG A 75 11.71 -4.16 -12.65
CA ARG A 75 12.81 -5.09 -12.96
C ARG A 75 13.07 -6.12 -11.85
N LEU A 76 12.90 -5.73 -10.60
CA LEU A 76 13.20 -6.58 -9.44
C LEU A 76 12.00 -7.42 -8.98
N THR A 77 10.79 -7.16 -9.47
CA THR A 77 9.57 -7.79 -8.98
C THR A 77 9.68 -9.31 -8.90
N HIS A 78 10.07 -10.00 -9.97
CA HIS A 78 10.15 -11.46 -9.98
C HIS A 78 11.43 -12.05 -9.35
N GLN A 79 12.33 -11.18 -8.87
CA GLN A 79 13.49 -11.61 -8.10
C GLN A 79 13.22 -11.64 -6.60
N VAL A 80 12.27 -10.82 -6.11
CA VAL A 80 12.02 -10.62 -4.69
C VAL A 80 10.60 -10.95 -4.25
N ARG A 81 9.63 -10.99 -5.18
CA ARG A 81 8.24 -11.33 -4.91
C ARG A 81 7.88 -12.72 -5.42
N ASP A 82 6.79 -13.28 -4.90
CA ASP A 82 6.18 -14.50 -5.46
C ASP A 82 5.89 -14.31 -6.95
N ILE A 83 6.08 -15.36 -7.76
CA ILE A 83 5.89 -15.33 -9.21
C ILE A 83 4.48 -14.90 -9.64
N ARG A 84 3.49 -15.08 -8.76
CA ARG A 84 2.10 -14.69 -8.98
C ARG A 84 1.85 -13.20 -8.75
N ALA A 85 2.76 -12.52 -8.04
CA ALA A 85 2.65 -11.11 -7.71
C ALA A 85 3.29 -10.25 -8.80
N GLY A 86 2.48 -9.58 -9.60
CA GLY A 86 2.92 -8.76 -10.73
C GLY A 86 2.99 -7.26 -10.39
N TYR A 87 4.01 -6.58 -10.93
CA TYR A 87 4.13 -5.11 -10.84
C TYR A 87 2.90 -4.42 -11.47
N LYS A 88 2.64 -4.72 -12.75
CA LYS A 88 1.50 -4.17 -13.46
C LYS A 88 0.17 -4.53 -12.81
N GLN A 89 0.02 -5.75 -12.31
CA GLN A 89 -1.21 -6.17 -11.62
C GLN A 89 -1.47 -5.34 -10.37
N THR A 90 -0.42 -4.99 -9.61
CA THR A 90 -0.57 -4.10 -8.45
C THR A 90 -1.06 -2.71 -8.87
N LEU A 91 -0.48 -2.14 -9.95
CA LEU A 91 -0.94 -0.86 -10.49
C LEU A 91 -2.40 -0.92 -10.96
N ASP A 92 -2.76 -1.96 -11.71
CA ASP A 92 -4.12 -2.16 -12.22
C ASP A 92 -5.15 -2.27 -11.07
N VAL A 93 -4.83 -2.99 -10.00
CA VAL A 93 -5.71 -3.14 -8.81
C VAL A 93 -5.89 -1.80 -8.08
N LEU A 94 -4.82 -1.03 -7.90
CA LEU A 94 -4.88 0.30 -7.28
C LEU A 94 -5.70 1.27 -8.14
N ALA A 95 -5.47 1.28 -9.45
CA ALA A 95 -6.26 2.10 -10.39
C ALA A 95 -7.74 1.70 -10.40
N GLU A 96 -8.03 0.39 -10.41
CA GLU A 96 -9.40 -0.12 -10.40
C GLU A 96 -10.14 0.24 -9.11
N SER A 97 -9.46 0.18 -7.95
CA SER A 97 -10.05 0.59 -6.67
C SER A 97 -10.47 2.07 -6.70
N LYS A 98 -9.64 2.93 -7.29
CA LYS A 98 -9.91 4.36 -7.45
C LYS A 98 -11.00 4.63 -8.49
N ARG A 99 -11.06 3.83 -9.56
CA ARG A 99 -12.12 3.92 -10.57
C ARG A 99 -13.50 3.58 -9.99
N ILE A 100 -13.57 2.54 -9.16
CA ILE A 100 -14.82 2.09 -8.53
C ILE A 100 -15.27 3.07 -7.46
N ASN A 101 -14.35 3.48 -6.57
CA ASN A 101 -14.65 4.44 -5.51
C ASN A 101 -13.62 5.58 -5.50
N PRO A 102 -13.88 6.71 -6.18
CA PRO A 102 -12.94 7.83 -6.23
C PRO A 102 -12.65 8.50 -4.87
N LYS A 103 -13.46 8.22 -3.85
CA LYS A 103 -13.29 8.79 -2.51
C LYS A 103 -12.34 7.98 -1.63
N VAL A 104 -12.16 6.68 -1.91
CA VAL A 104 -11.21 5.86 -1.15
C VAL A 104 -9.79 6.35 -1.40
N LEU A 105 -8.98 6.46 -0.36
CA LEU A 105 -7.56 6.72 -0.53
C LEU A 105 -6.84 5.43 -0.91
N THR A 106 -5.95 5.52 -1.89
CA THR A 106 -5.12 4.39 -2.32
C THR A 106 -3.71 4.52 -1.77
N LYS A 107 -3.16 3.41 -1.31
CA LYS A 107 -1.85 3.38 -0.67
C LYS A 107 -1.00 2.22 -1.16
N THR A 108 0.31 2.46 -1.27
CA THR A 108 1.28 1.44 -1.59
C THR A 108 2.57 1.61 -0.81
N SER A 109 3.44 0.60 -0.85
CA SER A 109 4.74 0.61 -0.19
C SER A 109 5.83 0.11 -1.14
N ILE A 110 7.00 0.76 -1.08
CA ILE A 110 8.25 0.33 -1.70
C ILE A 110 9.28 0.10 -0.59
N ILE A 111 10.05 -0.98 -0.70
CA ILE A 111 11.21 -1.23 0.16
C ILE A 111 12.49 -1.08 -0.67
N LEU A 112 13.44 -0.30 -0.16
CA LEU A 112 14.69 0.04 -0.84
C LEU A 112 15.87 -0.76 -0.28
N GLY A 113 16.91 -0.93 -1.11
CA GLY A 113 18.11 -1.69 -0.78
C GLY A 113 18.13 -3.08 -1.39
N LEU A 114 17.30 -3.31 -2.42
CA LEU A 114 17.21 -4.56 -3.19
C LEU A 114 18.02 -4.53 -4.50
N GLY A 115 18.70 -3.40 -4.80
CA GLY A 115 19.48 -3.21 -6.03
C GLY A 115 18.78 -2.35 -7.09
N GLU A 116 17.73 -1.63 -6.71
CA GLU A 116 17.08 -0.61 -7.51
C GLU A 116 18.00 0.62 -7.71
N THR A 117 17.84 1.30 -8.84
CA THR A 117 18.47 2.59 -9.12
C THR A 117 17.55 3.75 -8.77
N ASP A 118 18.12 4.96 -8.59
CA ASP A 118 17.34 6.19 -8.37
C ASP A 118 16.31 6.41 -9.49
N LEU A 119 16.72 6.18 -10.74
CA LEU A 119 15.83 6.34 -11.90
C LEU A 119 14.62 5.39 -11.83
N GLU A 120 14.85 4.11 -11.53
CA GLU A 120 13.76 3.12 -11.41
C GLU A 120 12.79 3.45 -10.26
N ILE A 121 13.30 4.03 -9.15
CA ILE A 121 12.46 4.50 -8.05
C ILE A 121 11.56 5.64 -8.54
N GLU A 122 12.14 6.62 -9.26
CA GLU A 122 11.39 7.75 -9.78
C GLU A 122 10.39 7.36 -10.86
N GLU A 123 10.73 6.43 -11.76
CA GLU A 123 9.82 5.85 -12.75
C GLU A 123 8.66 5.10 -12.07
N THR A 124 8.96 4.33 -11.01
CA THR A 124 7.90 3.67 -10.22
C THR A 124 6.96 4.69 -9.55
N MET A 125 7.48 5.81 -9.06
CA MET A 125 6.64 6.88 -8.53
C MET A 125 5.75 7.49 -9.63
N ASP A 126 6.27 7.69 -10.86
CA ASP A 126 5.49 8.20 -11.98
C ASP A 126 4.38 7.22 -12.37
N ASP A 127 4.66 5.92 -12.43
CA ASP A 127 3.65 4.89 -12.67
C ASP A 127 2.55 4.90 -11.61
N LEU A 128 2.92 5.05 -10.33
CA LEU A 128 1.97 5.13 -9.23
C LEU A 128 1.07 6.36 -9.34
N ILE A 129 1.62 7.53 -9.64
CA ILE A 129 0.86 8.78 -9.86
C ILE A 129 -0.06 8.65 -11.06
N ALA A 130 0.42 8.08 -12.19
CA ALA A 130 -0.41 7.84 -13.37
C ALA A 130 -1.62 6.92 -13.06
N ASN A 131 -1.47 6.00 -12.10
CA ASN A 131 -2.52 5.12 -11.59
C ASN A 131 -3.28 5.67 -10.37
N LYS A 132 -3.12 7.00 -10.09
CA LYS A 132 -3.86 7.75 -9.08
C LYS A 132 -3.68 7.22 -7.65
N VAL A 133 -2.47 6.79 -7.32
CA VAL A 133 -2.12 6.41 -5.95
C VAL A 133 -1.90 7.66 -5.10
N ASP A 134 -2.58 7.72 -3.96
CA ASP A 134 -2.57 8.90 -3.07
C ASP A 134 -1.40 8.88 -2.09
N ILE A 135 -1.04 7.69 -1.56
CA ILE A 135 -0.12 7.55 -0.43
C ILE A 135 1.01 6.57 -0.78
N LEU A 136 2.24 7.00 -0.55
CA LEU A 136 3.42 6.16 -0.72
C LEU A 136 4.19 6.02 0.60
N THR A 137 4.54 4.78 0.98
CA THR A 137 5.50 4.52 2.04
C THR A 137 6.79 3.95 1.47
N ILE A 138 7.94 4.42 1.97
CA ILE A 138 9.26 4.02 1.51
C ILE A 138 10.09 3.60 2.73
N GLY A 139 10.48 2.32 2.80
CA GLY A 139 11.24 1.78 3.91
C GLY A 139 12.52 1.05 3.48
N GLN A 140 13.41 0.75 4.41
CA GLN A 140 14.60 -0.08 4.15
C GLN A 140 14.21 -1.56 4.14
N TYR A 141 14.68 -2.29 3.14
CA TYR A 141 14.65 -3.74 3.14
C TYR A 141 15.55 -4.29 4.25
N LEU A 142 14.98 -5.14 5.09
CA LEU A 142 15.70 -5.88 6.12
C LEU A 142 15.59 -7.37 5.81
N ARG A 143 16.71 -8.00 5.51
CA ARG A 143 16.78 -9.40 5.11
C ARG A 143 16.31 -10.32 6.24
N PRO A 144 15.21 -11.09 6.06
CA PRO A 144 14.68 -11.94 7.15
C PRO A 144 15.59 -13.12 7.49
N THR A 145 16.12 -13.82 6.49
CA THR A 145 17.06 -14.94 6.65
C THR A 145 18.08 -14.99 5.52
N ILE A 146 19.13 -15.81 5.66
CA ILE A 146 20.16 -16.01 4.64
C ILE A 146 19.59 -16.49 3.28
N ASN A 147 18.41 -17.09 3.26
CA ASN A 147 17.77 -17.62 2.06
C ASN A 147 16.96 -16.57 1.28
N HIS A 148 16.79 -15.37 1.83
CA HIS A 148 16.12 -14.25 1.14
C HIS A 148 17.13 -13.44 0.34
N HIS A 149 16.61 -12.55 -0.52
CA HIS A 149 17.44 -11.63 -1.31
C HIS A 149 18.44 -10.89 -0.41
N PRO A 150 19.71 -10.71 -0.80
CA PRO A 150 20.67 -9.97 0.00
C PRO A 150 20.27 -8.49 0.11
N ILE A 151 20.80 -7.80 1.13
CA ILE A 151 20.73 -6.34 1.17
C ILE A 151 21.83 -5.83 0.25
N GLU A 152 21.45 -5.18 -0.86
CA GLU A 152 22.39 -4.66 -1.86
C GLU A 152 23.01 -3.32 -1.41
N ARG A 153 22.23 -2.52 -0.67
CA ARG A 153 22.70 -1.27 -0.07
C ARG A 153 21.88 -0.84 1.14
N TRP A 154 22.50 -0.06 1.99
CA TRP A 154 21.83 0.68 3.05
C TRP A 154 21.55 2.10 2.55
N VAL A 155 20.26 2.46 2.51
CA VAL A 155 19.83 3.80 2.09
C VAL A 155 19.98 4.75 3.27
N THR A 156 20.59 5.92 3.04
CA THR A 156 20.80 6.90 4.10
C THR A 156 19.53 7.66 4.47
N PRO A 157 19.43 8.23 5.68
CA PRO A 157 18.30 9.08 6.05
C PRO A 157 18.09 10.26 5.09
N GLU A 158 19.17 10.83 4.56
CA GLU A 158 19.14 11.94 3.60
C GLU A 158 18.54 11.51 2.26
N GLU A 159 18.88 10.31 1.78
CA GLU A 159 18.26 9.74 0.57
C GLU A 159 16.76 9.47 0.77
N PHE A 160 16.36 8.96 1.93
CA PHE A 160 14.94 8.79 2.25
C PHE A 160 14.18 10.12 2.22
N GLU A 161 14.76 11.21 2.76
CA GLU A 161 14.14 12.53 2.70
C GLU A 161 14.09 13.07 1.26
N LYS A 162 15.14 12.86 0.45
CA LYS A 162 15.16 13.19 -0.98
C LYS A 162 13.98 12.51 -1.71
N TYR A 163 13.78 11.19 -1.51
CA TYR A 163 12.67 10.48 -2.15
C TYR A 163 11.31 10.96 -1.66
N ARG A 164 11.20 11.33 -0.38
CA ARG A 164 9.98 11.95 0.15
C ARG A 164 9.64 13.25 -0.57
N GLU A 165 10.62 14.14 -0.72
CA GLU A 165 10.43 15.42 -1.44
C GLU A 165 10.06 15.22 -2.91
N ILE A 166 10.73 14.27 -3.60
CA ILE A 166 10.44 13.92 -5.00
C ILE A 166 9.00 13.45 -5.12
N GLY A 167 8.57 12.51 -4.29
CA GLY A 167 7.22 11.98 -4.33
C GLY A 167 6.16 13.04 -4.08
N LEU A 168 6.35 13.93 -3.10
CA LEU A 168 5.43 15.05 -2.86
C LEU A 168 5.37 16.01 -4.06
N LYS A 169 6.51 16.30 -4.72
CA LYS A 169 6.56 17.14 -5.94
C LYS A 169 5.86 16.46 -7.13
N LYS A 170 5.91 15.12 -7.22
CA LYS A 170 5.20 14.35 -8.25
C LYS A 170 3.67 14.32 -8.04
N GLY A 171 3.18 14.63 -6.84
CA GLY A 171 1.76 14.78 -6.58
C GLY A 171 1.13 13.79 -5.61
N PHE A 172 1.90 12.95 -4.92
CA PHE A 172 1.36 12.15 -3.82
C PHE A 172 0.79 13.06 -2.73
N LEU A 173 -0.36 12.69 -2.18
CA LEU A 173 -0.98 13.36 -1.05
C LEU A 173 -0.09 13.26 0.20
N GLU A 174 0.51 12.10 0.43
CA GLU A 174 1.45 11.87 1.51
C GLU A 174 2.55 10.89 1.07
N VAL A 175 3.77 11.16 1.49
CA VAL A 175 4.92 10.25 1.36
C VAL A 175 5.58 10.10 2.72
N MET A 176 5.55 8.90 3.25
CA MET A 176 6.25 8.53 4.47
C MET A 176 7.50 7.75 4.10
N SER A 177 8.67 8.29 4.37
CA SER A 177 9.95 7.73 3.92
C SER A 177 10.96 7.73 5.06
N GLY A 178 11.64 6.60 5.25
CA GLY A 178 12.66 6.45 6.28
C GLY A 178 13.03 4.99 6.56
N PRO A 179 14.19 4.73 7.17
CA PRO A 179 14.72 3.37 7.32
C PRO A 179 13.80 2.45 8.14
N MET A 180 13.05 2.99 9.09
CA MET A 180 12.13 2.23 9.94
C MET A 180 10.67 2.31 9.50
N VAL A 181 10.37 2.96 8.37
CA VAL A 181 9.03 3.04 7.82
C VAL A 181 8.58 1.66 7.33
N ARG A 182 7.32 1.33 7.58
CA ARG A 182 6.62 0.14 7.10
C ARG A 182 5.29 0.56 6.48
N SER A 183 4.65 -0.34 5.74
CA SER A 183 3.39 -0.05 5.06
C SER A 183 2.29 0.51 5.97
N SER A 184 2.28 0.15 7.25
CA SER A 184 1.31 0.64 8.25
C SER A 184 1.73 1.91 9.00
N TYR A 185 2.91 2.47 8.69
CA TYR A 185 3.47 3.58 9.47
C TYR A 185 2.70 4.88 9.23
N ARG A 186 2.18 5.47 10.33
CA ARG A 186 1.49 6.78 10.37
C ARG A 186 0.52 7.06 9.21
N ALA A 187 -0.24 6.06 8.82
CA ALA A 187 -1.19 6.17 7.72
C ALA A 187 -2.32 7.18 7.99
N GLU A 188 -2.61 7.48 9.27
CA GLU A 188 -3.58 8.49 9.70
C GLU A 188 -3.29 9.90 9.17
N ARG A 189 -2.02 10.24 8.90
CA ARG A 189 -1.63 11.58 8.42
C ARG A 189 -2.27 11.97 7.09
N ALA A 190 -2.50 11.01 6.21
CA ALA A 190 -3.12 11.28 4.93
C ALA A 190 -4.60 11.66 5.08
N LEU A 191 -5.28 11.04 6.03
CA LEU A 191 -6.67 11.36 6.35
C LEU A 191 -6.81 12.76 6.96
N GLU A 192 -5.89 13.16 7.85
CA GLU A 192 -5.84 14.51 8.42
C GLU A 192 -5.68 15.57 7.33
N LYS A 193 -4.80 15.35 6.34
CA LYS A 193 -4.58 16.28 5.23
C LYS A 193 -5.75 16.36 4.26
N ASN A 194 -6.50 15.27 4.10
CA ASN A 194 -7.62 15.20 3.16
C ASN A 194 -8.95 15.69 3.76
N ASN A 195 -8.94 16.28 4.96
CA ASN A 195 -10.16 16.68 5.70
C ASN A 195 -11.18 15.54 5.83
N ALA A 196 -10.76 14.30 5.82
CA ALA A 196 -11.62 13.12 5.92
C ALA A 196 -12.09 12.85 7.36
N GLY A 197 -12.11 13.90 8.21
CA GLY A 197 -12.88 13.88 9.46
C GLY A 197 -12.32 13.01 10.58
N LEU A 198 -11.02 13.10 10.89
CA LEU A 198 -10.49 12.62 12.18
C LEU A 198 -10.49 13.72 13.22
#